data_7c7bf30c245ce04dd979565f33a8c55e
#
_entry.id   7c7bf30c245ce04dd979565f33a8c55e
#
_cell.length_a   1.000
_cell.length_b   1.000
_cell.length_c   1.000
_cell.angle_alpha   90.00
_cell.angle_beta   90.00
_cell.angle_gamma   90.00
#
_symmetry.space_group_name_H-M   'P 1'
#
loop_
_entity.id
_entity.type
_entity.pdbx_description
1 polymer ?
#
loop_
_entity_poly.entity_id
_entity_poly.type
_entity_poly.pdbx_seq_one_letter_code
_entity_poly.pdbx_strand_id
1 'polypeptide(L)'
;MKTTTSKSSIQNLEEVLKRFLTNKNTFSLCNGEKENLKANLYELLSKLYDNYQLACIDINQIWVYETCYYTFTFESLVTVDRPRENIIADGCIRFMQNFTDGDGIFISFTKLDKNPWVYQLNFRIS
;
A
#
# COMPACT_ATOMS: atom_id res chain seq x y z
N MET A 1 -19.36 -7.34 -16.61
CA MET A 1 -18.81 -6.02 -16.30
C MET A 1 -18.34 -5.92 -14.89
N LYS A 2 -19.22 -6.15 -13.96
CA LYS A 2 -18.88 -5.95 -12.57
C LYS A 2 -17.85 -6.93 -12.07
N THR A 3 -17.99 -8.15 -12.51
CA THR A 3 -17.04 -9.19 -12.12
C THR A 3 -15.64 -8.86 -12.61
N THR A 4 -15.54 -8.17 -13.75
CA THR A 4 -14.25 -7.78 -14.26
C THR A 4 -13.57 -6.77 -13.37
N THR A 5 -14.32 -5.93 -12.67
CA THR A 5 -13.73 -4.94 -11.79
C THR A 5 -12.92 -5.59 -10.67
N SER A 6 -13.50 -6.62 -10.04
CA SER A 6 -12.80 -7.36 -8.99
C SER A 6 -11.53 -8.02 -9.52
N LYS A 7 -11.66 -8.69 -10.66
CA LYS A 7 -10.50 -9.34 -11.28
C LYS A 7 -9.45 -8.33 -11.67
N SER A 8 -9.89 -7.19 -12.22
CA SER A 8 -8.96 -6.13 -12.60
C SER A 8 -8.17 -5.63 -11.41
N SER A 9 -8.84 -5.49 -10.26
CA SER A 9 -8.16 -5.01 -9.05
C SER A 9 -7.08 -6.00 -8.61
N ILE A 10 -7.38 -7.29 -8.67
CA ILE A 10 -6.41 -8.32 -8.30
C ILE A 10 -5.25 -8.33 -9.28
N GLN A 11 -5.55 -8.25 -10.59
CA GLN A 11 -4.52 -8.21 -11.61
C GLN A 11 -3.66 -6.96 -11.47
N ASN A 12 -4.31 -5.83 -11.17
CA ASN A 12 -3.60 -4.57 -10.99
C ASN A 12 -2.66 -4.64 -9.79
N LEU A 13 -3.00 -5.40 -8.77
CA LEU A 13 -2.15 -5.54 -7.61
C LEU A 13 -0.81 -6.17 -7.98
N GLU A 14 -0.80 -7.17 -8.85
CA GLU A 14 0.45 -7.76 -9.34
C GLU A 14 1.30 -6.69 -10.02
N GLU A 15 0.69 -5.89 -10.87
CA GLU A 15 1.39 -4.83 -11.58
C GLU A 15 1.90 -3.74 -10.63
N VAL A 16 1.08 -3.39 -9.64
CA VAL A 16 1.46 -2.40 -8.65
C VAL A 16 2.71 -2.85 -7.89
N LEU A 17 2.71 -4.09 -7.44
CA LEU A 17 3.85 -4.63 -6.70
C LEU A 17 5.08 -4.74 -7.59
N LYS A 18 4.89 -5.13 -8.84
CA LYS A 18 6.00 -5.22 -9.77
C LYS A 18 6.64 -3.85 -9.98
N ARG A 19 5.83 -2.82 -10.22
CA ARG A 19 6.34 -1.46 -10.39
C ARG A 19 7.08 -0.98 -9.15
N PHE A 20 6.49 -1.22 -7.99
CA PHE A 20 7.08 -0.80 -6.73
C PHE A 20 8.45 -1.46 -6.52
N LEU A 21 8.54 -2.76 -6.74
CA LEU A 21 9.75 -3.50 -6.46
C LEU A 21 10.85 -3.35 -7.52
N THR A 22 10.51 -2.86 -8.71
CA THR A 22 11.50 -2.60 -9.74
C THR A 22 12.01 -1.17 -9.72
N ASN A 23 11.45 -0.31 -8.88
CA ASN A 23 11.90 1.07 -8.74
C ASN A 23 13.31 1.07 -8.17
N LYS A 24 14.22 1.83 -8.81
CA LYS A 24 15.62 1.89 -8.41
C LYS A 24 15.82 2.35 -6.97
N ASN A 25 14.93 3.20 -6.50
CA ASN A 25 15.04 3.78 -5.16
C ASN A 25 14.36 2.95 -4.09
N THR A 26 13.75 1.83 -4.47
CA THR A 26 12.93 1.10 -3.52
C THR A 26 13.74 0.46 -2.42
N PHE A 27 14.65 -0.44 -2.73
CA PHE A 27 15.43 -1.12 -1.69
C PHE A 27 16.73 -1.66 -2.25
N SER A 28 17.73 -1.75 -1.38
CA SER A 28 18.92 -2.51 -1.65
C SER A 28 18.77 -3.92 -1.07
N LEU A 29 17.66 -4.55 -1.37
CA LEU A 29 17.39 -5.90 -0.88
C LEU A 29 17.98 -6.93 -1.83
N CYS A 30 18.41 -8.05 -1.28
CA CYS A 30 18.78 -9.18 -2.10
C CYS A 30 17.52 -9.79 -2.72
N ASN A 31 17.69 -10.61 -3.75
CA ASN A 31 16.54 -11.17 -4.48
C ASN A 31 15.57 -11.92 -3.59
N GLY A 32 16.11 -12.72 -2.64
CA GLY A 32 15.26 -13.48 -1.74
C GLY A 32 14.40 -12.59 -0.87
N GLU A 33 14.94 -11.48 -0.42
CA GLU A 33 14.19 -10.54 0.40
C GLU A 33 13.09 -9.86 -0.41
N LYS A 34 13.37 -9.53 -1.68
CA LYS A 34 12.37 -8.91 -2.55
C LYS A 34 11.20 -9.86 -2.81
N GLU A 35 11.48 -11.13 -3.05
CA GLU A 35 10.43 -12.12 -3.28
C GLU A 35 9.57 -12.29 -2.04
N ASN A 36 10.20 -12.35 -0.88
CA ASN A 36 9.49 -12.47 0.38
C ASN A 36 8.63 -11.24 0.65
N LEU A 37 9.17 -10.04 0.41
CA LEU A 37 8.43 -8.80 0.55
C LEU A 37 7.21 -8.80 -0.37
N LYS A 38 7.42 -9.16 -1.63
CA LYS A 38 6.34 -9.18 -2.62
C LYS A 38 5.20 -10.09 -2.18
N ALA A 39 5.53 -11.32 -1.76
CA ALA A 39 4.51 -12.29 -1.36
C ALA A 39 3.71 -11.81 -0.15
N ASN A 40 4.41 -11.29 0.86
CA ASN A 40 3.76 -10.85 2.09
C ASN A 40 2.96 -9.57 1.87
N LEU A 41 3.46 -8.66 1.06
CA LEU A 41 2.75 -7.43 0.74
C LEU A 41 1.50 -7.72 -0.08
N TYR A 42 1.61 -8.65 -1.03
CA TYR A 42 0.46 -9.09 -1.80
C TYR A 42 -0.63 -9.63 -0.88
N GLU A 43 -0.25 -10.44 0.11
CA GLU A 43 -1.21 -10.99 1.05
C GLU A 43 -1.88 -9.90 1.87
N LEU A 44 -1.10 -8.95 2.38
CA LEU A 44 -1.65 -7.83 3.15
C LEU A 44 -2.66 -7.04 2.33
N LEU A 45 -2.27 -6.65 1.12
CA LEU A 45 -3.12 -5.81 0.28
C LEU A 45 -4.36 -6.55 -0.22
N SER A 46 -4.24 -7.87 -0.43
CA SER A 46 -5.39 -8.70 -0.78
C SER A 46 -6.39 -8.74 0.37
N LYS A 47 -5.91 -8.82 1.60
CA LYS A 47 -6.79 -8.81 2.77
C LYS A 47 -7.49 -7.48 2.93
N LEU A 48 -6.81 -6.37 2.63
CA LEU A 48 -7.44 -5.06 2.66
C LEU A 48 -8.57 -4.97 1.64
N TYR A 49 -8.38 -5.56 0.48
CA TYR A 49 -9.44 -5.61 -0.51
C TYR A 49 -10.60 -6.46 -0.04
N ASP A 50 -10.32 -7.64 0.49
CA ASP A 50 -11.37 -8.57 0.93
C ASP A 50 -12.17 -8.00 2.10
N ASN A 51 -11.48 -7.37 3.04
CA ASN A 51 -12.14 -6.90 4.27
C ASN A 51 -12.75 -5.51 4.16
N TYR A 52 -12.16 -4.62 3.36
CA TYR A 52 -12.58 -3.23 3.29
C TYR A 52 -12.88 -2.75 1.88
N GLN A 53 -12.71 -3.62 0.90
CA GLN A 53 -12.90 -3.31 -0.52
C GLN A 53 -11.97 -2.18 -0.99
N LEU A 54 -10.79 -2.11 -0.40
CA LEU A 54 -9.76 -1.16 -0.80
C LEU A 54 -8.77 -1.84 -1.73
N ALA A 55 -8.78 -1.45 -2.99
CA ALA A 55 -7.86 -1.98 -3.98
C ALA A 55 -6.65 -1.05 -4.06
N CYS A 56 -5.48 -1.57 -3.72
CA CYS A 56 -4.26 -0.77 -3.83
C CYS A 56 -3.90 -0.60 -5.31
N ILE A 57 -3.79 0.64 -5.75
CA ILE A 57 -3.51 0.94 -7.15
C ILE A 57 -2.13 1.55 -7.36
N ASP A 58 -1.47 1.98 -6.30
CA ASP A 58 -0.12 2.52 -6.42
C ASP A 58 0.58 2.53 -5.07
N ILE A 59 1.90 2.33 -5.09
CA ILE A 59 2.76 2.44 -3.92
C ILE A 59 3.97 3.26 -4.34
N ASN A 60 4.21 4.35 -3.63
CA ASN A 60 5.33 5.23 -3.91
C ASN A 60 6.25 5.28 -2.69
N GLN A 61 7.56 5.36 -2.93
CA GLN A 61 8.57 5.44 -1.89
C GLN A 61 9.58 6.52 -2.26
N ILE A 62 9.82 7.42 -1.33
CA ILE A 62 10.80 8.49 -1.53
C ILE A 62 11.70 8.56 -0.31
N TRP A 63 13.01 8.52 -0.54
CA TRP A 63 14.00 8.71 0.51
C TRP A 63 14.39 10.17 0.58
N VAL A 64 14.32 10.75 1.79
CA VAL A 64 14.82 12.08 2.06
C VAL A 64 15.79 11.92 3.23
N TYR A 65 17.08 11.96 2.94
CA TYR A 65 18.13 11.64 3.91
C TYR A 65 17.91 10.23 4.44
N GLU A 66 17.73 10.06 5.74
CA GLU A 66 17.57 8.74 6.35
C GLU A 66 16.09 8.39 6.60
N THR A 67 15.17 9.20 6.11
CA THR A 67 13.75 8.97 6.30
C THR A 67 13.13 8.49 5.00
N CYS A 68 12.36 7.43 5.10
CA CYS A 68 11.65 6.88 3.95
C CYS A 68 10.17 7.27 4.03
N TYR A 69 9.67 7.94 3.01
CA TYR A 69 8.27 8.35 2.94
C TYR A 69 7.52 7.43 2.00
N TYR A 70 6.41 6.88 2.48
CA TYR A 70 5.57 5.98 1.70
C TYR A 70 4.22 6.61 1.42
N THR A 71 3.72 6.38 0.22
CA THR A 71 2.37 6.75 -0.16
C THR A 71 1.69 5.55 -0.79
N PHE A 72 0.62 5.07 -0.15
CA PHE A 72 -0.20 3.99 -0.68
C PHE A 72 -1.50 4.61 -1.18
N THR A 73 -1.84 4.36 -2.42
CA THR A 73 -3.08 4.86 -3.02
C THR A 73 -4.04 3.71 -3.23
N PHE A 74 -5.28 3.90 -2.77
CA PHE A 74 -6.31 2.89 -2.85
C PHE A 74 -7.55 3.41 -3.57
N GLU A 75 -8.26 2.50 -4.20
CA GLU A 75 -9.56 2.77 -4.81
C GLU A 75 -10.62 1.92 -4.13
N SER A 76 -11.83 2.47 -3.94
CA SER A 76 -12.91 1.71 -3.36
C SER A 76 -14.26 2.21 -3.87
N LEU A 77 -15.23 1.31 -3.94
CA LEU A 77 -16.60 1.66 -4.26
C LEU A 77 -17.40 2.02 -3.01
N VAL A 78 -16.82 1.83 -1.83
CA VAL A 78 -17.47 2.14 -0.57
C VAL A 78 -16.60 3.09 0.24
N THR A 79 -17.22 3.82 1.17
CA THR A 79 -16.47 4.70 2.05
C THR A 79 -15.85 3.91 3.20
N VAL A 80 -14.74 4.43 3.72
CA VAL A 80 -14.05 3.84 4.86
C VAL A 80 -14.17 4.82 6.03
N ASP A 81 -14.69 4.34 7.16
CA ASP A 81 -14.84 5.19 8.33
C ASP A 81 -13.52 5.33 9.10
N ARG A 82 -13.49 6.26 10.04
CA ARG A 82 -12.27 6.60 10.76
C ARG A 82 -11.65 5.40 11.51
N PRO A 83 -12.41 4.58 12.23
CA PRO A 83 -11.81 3.42 12.90
C PRO A 83 -11.14 2.45 11.93
N ARG A 84 -11.74 2.23 10.76
CA ARG A 84 -11.15 1.35 9.75
C ARG A 84 -9.91 1.98 9.13
N GLU A 85 -9.93 3.30 8.91
CA GLU A 85 -8.75 4.01 8.41
C GLU A 85 -7.55 3.76 9.33
N ASN A 86 -7.77 3.83 10.63
CA ASN A 86 -6.71 3.62 11.60
C ASN A 86 -6.16 2.19 11.56
N ILE A 87 -7.04 1.22 11.42
CA ILE A 87 -6.63 -0.18 11.33
C ILE A 87 -5.80 -0.42 10.06
N ILE A 88 -6.27 0.13 8.95
CA ILE A 88 -5.59 -0.03 7.67
C ILE A 88 -4.21 0.64 7.71
N ALA A 89 -4.16 1.87 8.20
CA ALA A 89 -2.91 2.61 8.30
C ALA A 89 -1.92 1.88 9.19
N ASP A 90 -2.37 1.43 10.36
CA ASP A 90 -1.51 0.73 11.30
C ASP A 90 -0.94 -0.55 10.69
N GLY A 91 -1.78 -1.29 9.98
CA GLY A 91 -1.32 -2.52 9.33
C GLY A 91 -0.26 -2.28 8.28
N CYS A 92 -0.45 -1.27 7.45
CA CYS A 92 0.52 -0.93 6.42
C CYS A 92 1.83 -0.43 7.02
N ILE A 93 1.74 0.42 8.04
CA ILE A 93 2.93 0.98 8.68
C ILE A 93 3.74 -0.13 9.36
N ARG A 94 3.08 -0.98 10.14
CA ARG A 94 3.75 -2.08 10.81
C ARG A 94 4.43 -3.01 9.83
N PHE A 95 3.74 -3.28 8.73
CA PHE A 95 4.30 -4.15 7.70
C PHE A 95 5.60 -3.55 7.16
N MET A 96 5.55 -2.28 6.76
CA MET A 96 6.71 -1.67 6.14
C MET A 96 7.86 -1.44 7.12
N GLN A 97 7.59 -1.30 8.41
CA GLN A 97 8.63 -1.22 9.43
C GLN A 97 9.53 -2.45 9.44
N ASN A 98 8.96 -3.61 9.13
CA ASN A 98 9.73 -4.84 9.13
C ASN A 98 10.74 -4.91 8.00
N PHE A 99 10.53 -4.15 6.94
CA PHE A 99 11.40 -4.17 5.78
C PHE A 99 12.21 -2.89 5.62
N THR A 100 11.76 -1.81 6.25
CA THR A 100 12.49 -0.55 6.26
C THR A 100 12.89 -0.30 7.70
N ASP A 101 14.18 -0.37 7.99
CA ASP A 101 14.66 -0.23 9.35
C ASP A 101 14.28 1.13 9.92
N GLY A 102 13.55 1.12 11.05
CA GLY A 102 13.12 2.35 11.70
C GLY A 102 11.72 2.27 12.28
N ASP A 103 11.26 3.38 12.82
CA ASP A 103 9.93 3.50 13.41
C ASP A 103 8.98 4.21 12.46
N GLY A 104 7.79 3.66 12.34
CA GLY A 104 6.77 4.21 11.45
C GLY A 104 5.95 5.29 12.12
N ILE A 105 5.72 6.38 11.39
CA ILE A 105 4.92 7.50 11.87
C ILE A 105 3.84 7.80 10.85
N PHE A 106 2.60 7.74 11.28
CA PHE A 106 1.44 8.07 10.45
C PHE A 106 1.45 9.56 10.11
N ILE A 107 1.17 9.90 8.87
CA ILE A 107 1.07 11.30 8.44
C ILE A 107 -0.38 11.63 8.12
N SER A 108 -1.00 10.90 7.20
CA SER A 108 -2.37 11.22 6.80
C SER A 108 -3.05 10.05 6.09
N PHE A 109 -4.36 10.04 6.15
CA PHE A 109 -5.19 9.13 5.38
C PHE A 109 -6.28 10.01 4.77
N THR A 110 -6.13 10.36 3.51
CA THR A 110 -6.94 11.39 2.87
C THR A 110 -7.79 10.81 1.75
N LYS A 111 -9.03 11.25 1.71
CA LYS A 111 -9.94 10.89 0.61
C LYS A 111 -9.78 11.96 -0.47
N LEU A 112 -9.32 11.52 -1.64
CA LEU A 112 -8.99 12.44 -2.73
C LEU A 112 -10.12 12.65 -3.71
N ASP A 113 -10.92 11.62 -3.95
CA ASP A 113 -11.93 11.69 -5.00
C ASP A 113 -13.10 10.79 -4.67
N LYS A 114 -14.17 10.91 -5.49
CA LYS A 114 -15.38 10.15 -5.24
C LYS A 114 -15.72 9.25 -6.41
N ASN A 115 -16.06 8.58 -6.97
CA ASN A 115 -16.53 7.75 -8.07
C ASN A 115 -15.41 7.24 -8.98
N PRO A 116 -14.62 6.29 -8.54
CA PRO A 116 -14.65 5.62 -7.24
C PRO A 116 -13.99 6.49 -6.17
N TRP A 117 -14.16 6.06 -4.92
CA TRP A 117 -13.46 6.72 -3.83
C TRP A 117 -11.97 6.44 -3.96
N VAL A 118 -11.16 7.49 -3.89
CA VAL A 118 -9.70 7.34 -3.93
C VAL A 118 -9.14 7.83 -2.61
N TYR A 119 -8.38 6.96 -1.95
CA TYR A 119 -7.77 7.25 -0.67
C TYR A 119 -6.27 7.23 -0.80
N GLN A 120 -5.61 8.08 -0.05
CA GLN A 120 -4.15 8.12 -0.04
C GLN A 120 -3.65 8.05 1.40
N LEU A 121 -2.89 7.02 1.69
CA LEU A 121 -2.25 6.83 2.99
C LEU A 121 -0.81 7.29 2.88
N ASN A 122 -0.42 8.21 3.74
CA ASN A 122 0.95 8.71 3.80
C ASN A 122 1.54 8.40 5.17
N PHE A 123 2.73 7.87 5.20
CA PHE A 123 3.47 7.65 6.44
C PHE A 123 4.96 7.68 6.15
N ARG A 124 5.76 7.72 7.19
CA ARG A 124 7.21 7.72 7.05
C ARG A 124 7.83 6.74 8.04
N ILE A 125 9.02 6.28 7.70
CA ILE A 125 9.82 5.40 8.56
C ILE A 125 11.20 6.02 8.68
N SER A 126 11.59 6.29 9.90
CA SER A 126 12.92 6.89 10.15
C SER A 126 13.64 6.27 11.32
#